data_53c48e7146bf69fdc3f9d6f939cd52fc
#
_entry.id   53c48e7146bf69fdc3f9d6f939cd52fc
#
_cell.length_a   1.000
_cell.length_b   1.000
_cell.length_c   1.000
_cell.angle_alpha   90.00
_cell.angle_beta   90.00
_cell.angle_gamma   90.00
#
_symmetry.space_group_name_H-M   'P 1'
#
loop_
_entity.id
_entity.type
_entity.pdbx_description
1 polymer ?
#
loop_
_entity_poly.entity_id
_entity_poly.type
_entity_poly.pdbx_seq_one_letter_code
_entity_poly.pdbx_strand_id
1 'polypeptide(L)'
;MRAFIFPGQGSQAVGMGGALADASRAARDVFDEVDEALGQNLFRVMRQGPDDELRLTENAQPAIMARSMAVFRTLGVQLADIANFVAGHSLGEYSALCAAGSFDIATTAKLLRLRGQAMQQAVPVGEGAMAALLGADLTLAQKIADAAAKGQVCTVANDNDPSQVVISGAKDAIDRAVQIAKDMGAKRAVLLPVSAPFHCPLMQPAAEAMADALSYVIVQAPTVPLFANVTAQPSTDPDTIRNQLVEQVTGTVRWRESVSNMFDAGVDEFVEVGGKVLGAMVKRIAPDAKVTSVVTIEDVEALAKEIA
;
A
#
# COMPACT_ATOMS: atom_id res chain seq x y z
N MET A 1 -9.57 -6.92 19.70
CA MET A 1 -8.53 -5.88 19.41
C MET A 1 -8.73 -5.37 17.99
N ARG A 2 -8.35 -4.11 17.70
CA ARG A 2 -8.60 -3.47 16.40
C ARG A 2 -7.30 -3.08 15.70
N ALA A 3 -7.22 -3.33 14.38
CA ALA A 3 -6.16 -2.83 13.52
C ALA A 3 -6.72 -1.87 12.47
N PHE A 4 -6.04 -0.75 12.26
CA PHE A 4 -6.32 0.18 11.15
C PHE A 4 -5.41 -0.15 9.98
N ILE A 5 -5.99 -0.38 8.81
CA ILE A 5 -5.26 -0.79 7.61
C ILE A 5 -5.46 0.20 6.48
N PHE A 6 -4.39 0.42 5.71
CA PHE A 6 -4.32 1.47 4.69
C PHE A 6 -4.04 0.88 3.32
N PRO A 7 -4.86 1.20 2.29
CA PRO A 7 -4.76 0.60 0.97
C PRO A 7 -3.51 1.05 0.22
N GLY A 8 -3.10 0.19 -0.72
CA GLY A 8 -2.06 0.46 -1.71
C GLY A 8 -2.59 0.88 -3.07
N GLN A 9 -1.70 0.86 -4.06
CA GLN A 9 -2.01 1.18 -5.45
C GLN A 9 -3.10 0.26 -6.02
N GLY A 10 -3.96 0.83 -6.87
CA GLY A 10 -5.16 0.17 -7.40
C GLY A 10 -6.45 0.62 -6.69
N SER A 11 -6.35 1.38 -5.60
CA SER A 11 -7.51 1.98 -4.91
C SER A 11 -7.87 3.38 -5.40
N GLN A 12 -7.03 4.00 -6.26
CA GLN A 12 -7.29 5.32 -6.85
C GLN A 12 -8.39 5.27 -7.91
N ALA A 13 -9.19 6.32 -7.98
CA ALA A 13 -10.19 6.53 -9.01
C ALA A 13 -10.50 8.02 -9.12
N VAL A 14 -10.77 8.52 -10.34
CA VAL A 14 -11.23 9.90 -10.53
C VAL A 14 -12.52 10.13 -9.76
N GLY A 15 -12.61 11.26 -9.06
CA GLY A 15 -13.67 11.60 -8.12
C GLY A 15 -13.34 11.28 -6.66
N MET A 16 -12.25 10.54 -6.40
CA MET A 16 -11.84 10.16 -5.05
C MET A 16 -11.62 11.39 -4.15
N GLY A 17 -12.16 11.33 -2.94
CA GLY A 17 -12.02 12.39 -1.92
C GLY A 17 -12.92 13.61 -2.14
N GLY A 18 -13.54 13.79 -3.34
CA GLY A 18 -14.31 14.98 -3.65
C GLY A 18 -15.50 15.19 -2.72
N ALA A 19 -16.40 14.22 -2.63
CA ALA A 19 -17.57 14.30 -1.76
C ALA A 19 -17.20 14.47 -0.28
N LEU A 20 -16.12 13.80 0.17
CA LEU A 20 -15.63 13.94 1.55
C LEU A 20 -15.13 15.36 1.83
N ALA A 21 -14.37 15.97 0.90
CA ALA A 21 -13.90 17.36 1.03
C ALA A 21 -15.05 18.38 1.01
N ASP A 22 -16.12 18.10 0.25
CA ASP A 22 -17.30 18.95 0.24
C ASP A 22 -18.08 18.88 1.59
N ALA A 23 -18.05 17.72 2.28
CA ALA A 23 -18.75 17.48 3.53
C ALA A 23 -17.92 17.79 4.79
N SER A 24 -16.57 17.73 4.71
CA SER A 24 -15.69 17.85 5.87
C SER A 24 -14.57 18.88 5.62
N ARG A 25 -14.50 19.88 6.52
CA ARG A 25 -13.39 20.84 6.50
C ARG A 25 -12.05 20.14 6.78
N ALA A 26 -12.03 19.22 7.77
CA ALA A 26 -10.80 18.49 8.11
C ALA A 26 -10.26 17.68 6.92
N ALA A 27 -11.14 17.10 6.09
CA ALA A 27 -10.73 16.44 4.87
C ALA A 27 -10.15 17.42 3.83
N ARG A 28 -10.78 18.58 3.68
CA ARG A 28 -10.30 19.63 2.75
C ARG A 28 -8.93 20.13 3.15
N ASP A 29 -8.74 20.43 4.43
CA ASP A 29 -7.46 20.92 4.97
C ASP A 29 -6.33 19.91 4.68
N VAL A 30 -6.58 18.59 4.67
CA VAL A 30 -5.61 17.55 4.27
C VAL A 30 -5.24 17.66 2.79
N PHE A 31 -6.21 17.82 1.90
CA PHE A 31 -5.93 17.93 0.47
C PHE A 31 -5.17 19.22 0.14
N ASP A 32 -5.52 20.33 0.80
CA ASP A 32 -4.83 21.61 0.66
C ASP A 32 -3.37 21.51 1.16
N GLU A 33 -3.12 20.84 2.30
CA GLU A 33 -1.78 20.59 2.84
C GLU A 33 -0.92 19.75 1.89
N VAL A 34 -1.51 18.70 1.27
CA VAL A 34 -0.80 17.86 0.29
C VAL A 34 -0.48 18.66 -0.98
N ASP A 35 -1.42 19.45 -1.51
CA ASP A 35 -1.20 20.28 -2.68
C ASP A 35 -0.09 21.31 -2.43
N GLU A 36 -0.10 21.98 -1.26
CA GLU A 36 0.95 22.90 -0.86
C GLU A 36 2.32 22.21 -0.73
N ALA A 37 2.35 21.05 -0.05
CA ALA A 37 3.59 20.29 0.16
C ALA A 37 4.24 19.84 -1.14
N LEU A 38 3.44 19.50 -2.15
CA LEU A 38 3.90 19.04 -3.47
C LEU A 38 4.11 20.18 -4.47
N GLY A 39 3.64 21.40 -4.17
CA GLY A 39 3.62 22.51 -5.13
C GLY A 39 2.81 22.18 -6.39
N GLN A 40 1.79 21.32 -6.26
CA GLN A 40 0.96 20.82 -7.36
C GLN A 40 -0.50 20.68 -6.92
N ASN A 41 -1.42 21.00 -7.79
CA ASN A 41 -2.85 20.77 -7.52
C ASN A 41 -3.22 19.29 -7.77
N LEU A 42 -2.73 18.41 -6.90
CA LEU A 42 -3.01 16.96 -6.96
C LEU A 42 -4.49 16.68 -6.70
N PHE A 43 -5.12 17.44 -5.81
CA PHE A 43 -6.54 17.25 -5.49
C PHE A 43 -7.44 17.51 -6.70
N ARG A 44 -7.08 18.46 -7.58
CA ARG A 44 -7.78 18.63 -8.87
C ARG A 44 -7.70 17.35 -9.72
N VAL A 45 -6.51 16.74 -9.80
CA VAL A 45 -6.33 15.48 -10.54
C VAL A 45 -7.15 14.35 -9.92
N MET A 46 -7.16 14.25 -8.59
CA MET A 46 -7.97 13.28 -7.86
C MET A 46 -9.46 13.43 -8.13
N ARG A 47 -9.97 14.68 -8.17
CA ARG A 47 -11.39 15.00 -8.29
C ARG A 47 -11.89 14.97 -9.74
N GLN A 48 -11.08 15.43 -10.69
CA GLN A 48 -11.50 15.72 -12.06
C GLN A 48 -10.73 14.91 -13.12
N GLY A 49 -9.63 14.25 -12.73
CA GLY A 49 -8.75 13.54 -13.65
C GLY A 49 -7.81 14.48 -14.43
N PRO A 50 -7.29 14.02 -15.56
CA PRO A 50 -7.66 12.77 -16.25
C PRO A 50 -7.16 11.50 -15.53
N ASP A 51 -7.77 10.34 -15.83
CA ASP A 51 -7.48 9.06 -15.16
C ASP A 51 -6.04 8.57 -15.40
N ASP A 52 -5.52 8.78 -16.59
CA ASP A 52 -4.13 8.43 -16.94
C ASP A 52 -3.11 9.23 -16.13
N GLU A 53 -3.36 10.53 -15.87
CA GLU A 53 -2.52 11.35 -14.99
C GLU A 53 -2.59 10.86 -13.54
N LEU A 54 -3.78 10.50 -13.03
CA LEU A 54 -3.94 9.96 -11.68
C LEU A 54 -3.27 8.60 -11.50
N ARG A 55 -3.22 7.78 -12.56
CA ARG A 55 -2.62 6.43 -12.55
C ARG A 55 -1.09 6.43 -12.54
N LEU A 56 -0.45 7.54 -12.94
CA LEU A 56 1.00 7.66 -12.80
C LEU A 56 1.38 7.38 -11.34
N THR A 57 2.34 6.50 -11.12
CA THR A 57 2.64 6.05 -9.75
C THR A 57 3.09 7.20 -8.85
N GLU A 58 3.74 8.22 -9.41
CA GLU A 58 4.12 9.45 -8.71
C GLU A 58 2.92 10.30 -8.24
N ASN A 59 1.77 10.19 -8.90
CA ASN A 59 0.52 10.85 -8.50
C ASN A 59 -0.34 9.92 -7.65
N ALA A 60 -0.47 8.66 -8.03
CA ALA A 60 -1.31 7.69 -7.35
C ALA A 60 -0.90 7.48 -5.88
N GLN A 61 0.40 7.40 -5.59
CA GLN A 61 0.87 7.15 -4.23
C GLN A 61 0.48 8.27 -3.26
N PRO A 62 0.83 9.55 -3.49
CA PRO A 62 0.39 10.63 -2.59
C PRO A 62 -1.13 10.86 -2.62
N ALA A 63 -1.84 10.58 -3.73
CA ALA A 63 -3.29 10.72 -3.80
C ALA A 63 -4.03 9.71 -2.90
N ILE A 64 -3.58 8.45 -2.90
CA ILE A 64 -4.16 7.40 -2.04
C ILE A 64 -3.90 7.73 -0.56
N MET A 65 -2.70 8.16 -0.22
CA MET A 65 -2.36 8.62 1.12
C MET A 65 -3.22 9.81 1.54
N ALA A 66 -3.34 10.83 0.70
CA ALA A 66 -4.14 12.03 0.98
C ALA A 66 -5.61 11.66 1.28
N ARG A 67 -6.22 10.76 0.47
CA ARG A 67 -7.57 10.26 0.74
C ARG A 67 -7.66 9.52 2.07
N SER A 68 -6.71 8.65 2.36
CA SER A 68 -6.70 7.90 3.62
C SER A 68 -6.57 8.84 4.82
N MET A 69 -5.69 9.83 4.75
CA MET A 69 -5.53 10.82 5.81
C MET A 69 -6.73 11.76 5.92
N ALA A 70 -7.39 12.12 4.81
CA ALA A 70 -8.62 12.92 4.83
C ALA A 70 -9.75 12.18 5.59
N VAL A 71 -9.92 10.87 5.34
CA VAL A 71 -10.86 10.02 6.07
C VAL A 71 -10.49 9.97 7.55
N PHE A 72 -9.22 9.68 7.87
CA PHE A 72 -8.74 9.55 9.25
C PHE A 72 -8.90 10.87 10.03
N ARG A 73 -8.53 12.01 9.44
CA ARG A 73 -8.68 13.33 10.08
C ARG A 73 -10.14 13.72 10.29
N THR A 74 -11.02 13.30 9.38
CA THR A 74 -12.47 13.55 9.53
C THR A 74 -13.06 12.74 10.70
N LEU A 75 -12.51 11.57 11.00
CA LEU A 75 -12.92 10.77 12.17
C LEU A 75 -12.65 11.49 13.51
N GLY A 76 -11.63 12.36 13.56
CA GLY A 76 -11.39 13.27 14.68
C GLY A 76 -10.93 12.61 15.97
N VAL A 77 -10.33 11.43 15.92
CA VAL A 77 -9.90 10.62 17.07
C VAL A 77 -8.37 10.46 17.10
N GLN A 78 -7.85 10.12 18.28
CA GLN A 78 -6.46 9.70 18.42
C GLN A 78 -6.35 8.20 18.13
N LEU A 79 -5.42 7.82 17.27
CA LEU A 79 -5.26 6.43 16.87
C LEU A 79 -4.98 5.49 18.06
N ALA A 80 -4.18 5.95 19.03
CA ALA A 80 -3.83 5.19 20.21
C ALA A 80 -5.03 4.82 21.11
N ASP A 81 -6.13 5.57 21.01
CA ASP A 81 -7.33 5.33 21.82
C ASP A 81 -8.22 4.23 21.19
N ILE A 82 -8.06 3.97 19.89
CA ILE A 82 -9.01 3.16 19.11
C ILE A 82 -8.40 1.99 18.37
N ALA A 83 -7.08 1.91 18.27
CA ALA A 83 -6.35 0.87 17.55
C ALA A 83 -5.21 0.28 18.38
N ASN A 84 -4.95 -1.00 18.18
CA ASN A 84 -3.83 -1.71 18.78
C ASN A 84 -2.64 -1.82 17.81
N PHE A 85 -2.92 -1.82 16.51
CA PHE A 85 -1.92 -1.91 15.45
C PHE A 85 -2.34 -1.08 14.24
N VAL A 86 -1.34 -0.71 13.44
CA VAL A 86 -1.53 -0.21 12.08
C VAL A 86 -0.77 -1.08 11.09
N ALA A 87 -1.29 -1.17 9.88
CA ALA A 87 -0.60 -1.77 8.75
C ALA A 87 -1.03 -1.08 7.46
N GLY A 88 -0.21 -1.16 6.42
CA GLY A 88 -0.56 -0.65 5.12
C GLY A 88 0.06 -1.47 4.01
N HIS A 89 -0.61 -1.60 2.88
CA HIS A 89 -0.11 -2.35 1.75
C HIS A 89 0.79 -1.46 0.88
N SER A 90 2.09 -1.77 0.78
CA SER A 90 3.07 -1.02 0.00
C SER A 90 3.09 0.48 0.40
N LEU A 91 2.68 1.40 -0.47
CA LEU A 91 2.56 2.84 -0.12
C LEU A 91 1.66 3.08 1.09
N GLY A 92 0.70 2.20 1.35
CA GLY A 92 -0.18 2.27 2.52
C GLY A 92 0.57 2.19 3.85
N GLU A 93 1.76 1.62 3.88
CA GLU A 93 2.63 1.60 5.06
C GLU A 93 3.05 3.02 5.47
N TYR A 94 3.30 3.91 4.50
CA TYR A 94 3.53 5.34 4.76
C TYR A 94 2.27 6.03 5.29
N SER A 95 1.08 5.67 4.77
CA SER A 95 -0.19 6.19 5.30
C SER A 95 -0.43 5.73 6.73
N ALA A 96 -0.13 4.46 7.05
CA ALA A 96 -0.21 3.90 8.40
C ALA A 96 0.73 4.64 9.37
N LEU A 97 1.96 4.90 8.97
CA LEU A 97 2.95 5.65 9.74
C LEU A 97 2.53 7.12 9.93
N CYS A 98 1.94 7.75 8.90
CA CYS A 98 1.39 9.10 9.02
C CYS A 98 0.23 9.15 10.04
N ALA A 99 -0.69 8.20 9.98
CA ALA A 99 -1.80 8.10 10.94
C ALA A 99 -1.30 7.82 12.36
N ALA A 100 -0.22 7.05 12.51
CA ALA A 100 0.43 6.75 13.79
C ALA A 100 1.39 7.84 14.29
N GLY A 101 1.53 8.96 13.56
CA GLY A 101 2.33 10.10 13.97
C GLY A 101 3.84 9.98 13.74
N SER A 102 4.30 8.98 12.98
CA SER A 102 5.72 8.83 12.64
C SER A 102 6.19 9.89 11.64
N PHE A 103 5.29 10.36 10.77
CA PHE A 103 5.48 11.45 9.82
C PHE A 103 4.27 12.38 9.85
N ASP A 104 4.47 13.65 9.51
CA ASP A 104 3.37 14.55 9.16
C ASP A 104 2.89 14.31 7.71
N ILE A 105 1.75 14.92 7.36
CA ILE A 105 1.13 14.76 6.03
C ILE A 105 2.04 15.29 4.93
N ALA A 106 2.63 16.48 5.13
CA ALA A 106 3.49 17.14 4.15
C ALA A 106 4.74 16.30 3.84
N THR A 107 5.40 15.77 4.87
CA THR A 107 6.56 14.87 4.73
C THR A 107 6.17 13.58 4.02
N THR A 108 5.04 12.97 4.42
CA THR A 108 4.54 11.73 3.81
C THR A 108 4.23 11.93 2.33
N ALA A 109 3.59 13.04 1.96
CA ALA A 109 3.28 13.38 0.57
C ALA A 109 4.56 13.50 -0.27
N LYS A 110 5.57 14.20 0.23
CA LYS A 110 6.88 14.37 -0.46
C LYS A 110 7.61 13.03 -0.62
N LEU A 111 7.65 12.21 0.42
CA LEU A 111 8.27 10.88 0.38
C LEU A 111 7.57 9.98 -0.64
N LEU A 112 6.24 9.96 -0.68
CA LEU A 112 5.47 9.15 -1.62
C LEU A 112 5.58 9.66 -3.07
N ARG A 113 5.68 10.98 -3.27
CA ARG A 113 5.98 11.57 -4.59
C ARG A 113 7.34 11.10 -5.08
N LEU A 114 8.37 11.24 -4.27
CA LEU A 114 9.73 10.81 -4.61
C LEU A 114 9.78 9.29 -4.85
N ARG A 115 9.13 8.50 -3.98
CA ARG A 115 9.05 7.05 -4.12
C ARG A 115 8.43 6.65 -5.46
N GLY A 116 7.31 7.27 -5.84
CA GLY A 116 6.68 7.03 -7.14
C GLY A 116 7.57 7.38 -8.31
N GLN A 117 8.23 8.54 -8.27
CA GLN A 117 9.17 8.98 -9.31
C GLN A 117 10.37 8.04 -9.41
N ALA A 118 11.01 7.71 -8.29
CA ALA A 118 12.17 6.81 -8.27
C ALA A 118 11.82 5.41 -8.78
N MET A 119 10.68 4.85 -8.38
CA MET A 119 10.21 3.54 -8.86
C MET A 119 9.91 3.56 -10.37
N GLN A 120 9.35 4.66 -10.90
CA GLN A 120 9.08 4.79 -12.33
C GLN A 120 10.37 4.91 -13.15
N GLN A 121 11.41 5.54 -12.59
CA GLN A 121 12.69 5.76 -13.25
C GLN A 121 13.65 4.57 -13.12
N ALA A 122 13.43 3.67 -12.16
CA ALA A 122 14.34 2.55 -11.88
C ALA A 122 14.47 1.56 -13.04
N VAL A 123 13.40 1.40 -13.83
CA VAL A 123 13.37 0.50 -14.99
C VAL A 123 12.70 1.22 -16.16
N PRO A 124 13.29 1.19 -17.37
CA PRO A 124 12.66 1.73 -18.56
C PRO A 124 11.28 1.11 -18.82
N VAL A 125 10.34 1.93 -19.29
CA VAL A 125 8.99 1.48 -19.61
C VAL A 125 9.03 0.34 -20.63
N GLY A 126 8.38 -0.77 -20.30
CA GLY A 126 8.32 -1.95 -21.16
C GLY A 126 9.40 -2.99 -20.90
N GLU A 127 10.39 -2.73 -20.03
CA GLU A 127 11.44 -3.70 -19.67
C GLU A 127 11.09 -4.52 -18.43
N GLY A 128 10.18 -4.02 -17.61
CA GLY A 128 9.66 -4.71 -16.43
C GLY A 128 8.16 -4.94 -16.50
N ALA A 129 7.66 -5.91 -15.75
CA ALA A 129 6.24 -6.23 -15.65
C ALA A 129 5.89 -6.87 -14.30
N MET A 130 4.58 -6.93 -14.02
CA MET A 130 4.01 -7.66 -12.89
C MET A 130 2.83 -8.51 -13.35
N ALA A 131 2.62 -9.66 -12.70
CA ALA A 131 1.47 -10.49 -12.96
C ALA A 131 0.87 -11.03 -11.64
N ALA A 132 -0.46 -11.02 -11.56
CA ALA A 132 -1.20 -11.66 -10.48
C ALA A 132 -1.44 -13.14 -10.85
N LEU A 133 -1.01 -14.04 -9.97
CA LEU A 133 -1.26 -15.48 -10.03
C LEU A 133 -2.48 -15.79 -9.17
N LEU A 134 -3.61 -16.07 -9.79
CA LEU A 134 -4.87 -16.37 -9.13
C LEU A 134 -5.00 -17.89 -8.92
N GLY A 135 -5.42 -18.30 -7.73
CA GLY A 135 -5.49 -19.69 -7.32
C GLY A 135 -4.11 -20.31 -7.06
N ALA A 136 -3.10 -19.46 -6.82
CA ALA A 136 -1.76 -19.87 -6.41
C ALA A 136 -1.49 -19.35 -4.98
N ASP A 137 -0.96 -20.21 -4.14
CA ASP A 137 -0.33 -19.85 -2.88
C ASP A 137 1.11 -19.40 -3.08
N LEU A 138 1.76 -18.95 -2.01
CA LEU A 138 3.14 -18.47 -2.04
C LEU A 138 4.12 -19.54 -2.58
N THR A 139 3.94 -20.80 -2.20
CA THR A 139 4.82 -21.91 -2.62
C THR A 139 4.73 -22.16 -4.13
N LEU A 140 3.52 -22.17 -4.68
CA LEU A 140 3.29 -22.34 -6.09
C LEU A 140 3.80 -21.12 -6.88
N ALA A 141 3.54 -19.91 -6.39
CA ALA A 141 4.00 -18.68 -7.01
C ALA A 141 5.54 -18.62 -7.10
N GLN A 142 6.24 -19.02 -6.03
CA GLN A 142 7.70 -19.11 -6.02
C GLN A 142 8.21 -20.09 -7.07
N LYS A 143 7.61 -21.30 -7.16
CA LYS A 143 7.98 -22.30 -8.18
C LYS A 143 7.78 -21.77 -9.61
N ILE A 144 6.69 -21.05 -9.85
CA ILE A 144 6.42 -20.43 -11.16
C ILE A 144 7.47 -19.36 -11.46
N ALA A 145 7.78 -18.50 -10.50
CA ALA A 145 8.79 -17.45 -10.66
C ALA A 145 10.18 -18.05 -10.96
N ASP A 146 10.61 -19.05 -10.20
CA ASP A 146 11.89 -19.73 -10.39
C ASP A 146 11.99 -20.40 -11.78
N ALA A 147 10.95 -21.10 -12.22
CA ALA A 147 10.90 -21.75 -13.52
C ALA A 147 10.93 -20.74 -14.69
N ALA A 148 10.33 -19.56 -14.48
CA ALA A 148 10.26 -18.50 -15.48
C ALA A 148 11.51 -17.63 -15.54
N ALA A 149 12.28 -17.51 -14.47
CA ALA A 149 13.40 -16.58 -14.34
C ALA A 149 14.48 -16.77 -15.43
N LYS A 150 14.99 -17.99 -15.63
CA LYS A 150 16.01 -18.30 -16.64
C LYS A 150 17.17 -17.28 -16.68
N GLY A 151 17.66 -16.88 -15.49
CA GLY A 151 18.74 -15.91 -15.36
C GLY A 151 18.30 -14.45 -15.37
N GLN A 152 17.01 -14.16 -15.52
CA GLN A 152 16.43 -12.81 -15.35
C GLN A 152 15.71 -12.71 -14.00
N VAL A 153 15.44 -11.48 -13.56
CA VAL A 153 14.65 -11.25 -12.35
C VAL A 153 13.19 -11.67 -12.56
N CYS A 154 12.71 -12.57 -11.72
CA CYS A 154 11.30 -12.93 -11.57
C CYS A 154 11.12 -13.40 -10.14
N THR A 155 10.45 -12.61 -9.32
CA THR A 155 10.33 -12.87 -7.88
C THR A 155 8.90 -12.63 -7.40
N VAL A 156 8.56 -13.17 -6.23
CA VAL A 156 7.31 -12.82 -5.54
C VAL A 156 7.41 -11.38 -5.05
N ALA A 157 6.44 -10.57 -5.45
CA ALA A 157 6.32 -9.16 -5.08
C ALA A 157 5.30 -8.92 -3.96
N ASN A 158 4.12 -9.57 -4.04
CA ASN A 158 3.08 -9.44 -3.02
C ASN A 158 2.48 -10.80 -2.71
N ASP A 159 2.52 -11.20 -1.45
CA ASP A 159 1.75 -12.31 -0.90
C ASP A 159 0.44 -11.75 -0.32
N ASN A 160 -0.59 -11.63 -1.17
CA ASN A 160 -1.79 -10.86 -0.86
C ASN A 160 -2.80 -11.65 -0.01
N ASP A 161 -3.05 -12.91 -0.37
CA ASP A 161 -3.96 -13.81 0.35
C ASP A 161 -3.72 -15.27 -0.09
N PRO A 162 -4.38 -16.27 0.53
CA PRO A 162 -4.13 -17.70 0.25
C PRO A 162 -4.31 -18.12 -1.22
N SER A 163 -4.92 -17.26 -2.04
CA SER A 163 -5.26 -17.56 -3.43
C SER A 163 -4.78 -16.52 -4.45
N GLN A 164 -4.04 -15.51 -3.99
CA GLN A 164 -3.54 -14.43 -4.85
C GLN A 164 -2.14 -13.98 -4.45
N VAL A 165 -1.18 -14.28 -5.30
CA VAL A 165 0.20 -13.83 -5.20
C VAL A 165 0.57 -13.05 -6.46
N VAL A 166 1.32 -11.97 -6.31
CA VAL A 166 1.83 -11.16 -7.42
C VAL A 166 3.32 -11.44 -7.58
N ILE A 167 3.74 -11.66 -8.83
CA ILE A 167 5.15 -11.76 -9.22
C ILE A 167 5.57 -10.53 -10.01
N SER A 168 6.85 -10.18 -9.91
CA SER A 168 7.44 -9.00 -10.51
C SER A 168 8.85 -9.28 -11.03
N GLY A 169 9.23 -8.62 -12.11
CA GLY A 169 10.57 -8.78 -12.68
C GLY A 169 10.71 -8.29 -14.11
N ALA A 170 11.70 -8.83 -14.80
CA ALA A 170 11.92 -8.57 -16.21
C ALA A 170 10.71 -9.00 -17.05
N LYS A 171 10.31 -8.16 -18.00
CA LYS A 171 9.10 -8.40 -18.81
C LYS A 171 9.07 -9.79 -19.44
N ASP A 172 10.16 -10.24 -20.07
CA ASP A 172 10.23 -11.54 -20.72
C ASP A 172 10.07 -12.70 -19.72
N ALA A 173 10.59 -12.55 -18.49
CA ALA A 173 10.43 -13.54 -17.44
C ALA A 173 8.98 -13.59 -16.94
N ILE A 174 8.33 -12.45 -16.78
CA ILE A 174 6.92 -12.37 -16.40
C ILE A 174 6.02 -12.94 -17.52
N ASP A 175 6.31 -12.64 -18.78
CA ASP A 175 5.57 -13.21 -19.92
C ASP A 175 5.67 -14.73 -19.93
N ARG A 176 6.87 -15.31 -19.68
CA ARG A 176 7.04 -16.77 -19.53
C ARG A 176 6.25 -17.31 -18.34
N ALA A 177 6.29 -16.62 -17.19
CA ALA A 177 5.56 -17.03 -16.00
C ALA A 177 4.05 -17.11 -16.28
N VAL A 178 3.48 -16.12 -16.98
CA VAL A 178 2.07 -16.11 -17.38
C VAL A 178 1.72 -17.32 -18.27
N GLN A 179 2.63 -17.69 -19.19
CA GLN A 179 2.41 -18.84 -20.09
C GLN A 179 2.40 -20.17 -19.34
N ILE A 180 3.33 -20.39 -18.39
CA ILE A 180 3.48 -21.67 -17.69
C ILE A 180 2.59 -21.80 -16.45
N ALA A 181 2.06 -20.70 -15.93
CA ALA A 181 1.36 -20.67 -14.65
C ALA A 181 0.19 -21.67 -14.58
N LYS A 182 -0.60 -21.78 -15.65
CA LYS A 182 -1.75 -22.67 -15.70
C LYS A 182 -1.30 -24.14 -15.68
N ASP A 183 -0.28 -24.50 -16.44
CA ASP A 183 0.23 -25.87 -16.50
C ASP A 183 0.88 -26.29 -15.17
N MET A 184 1.39 -25.32 -14.42
CA MET A 184 1.94 -25.52 -13.06
C MET A 184 0.89 -25.56 -11.96
N GLY A 185 -0.40 -25.28 -12.24
CA GLY A 185 -1.50 -25.43 -11.29
C GLY A 185 -2.20 -24.13 -10.84
N ALA A 186 -1.78 -22.94 -11.31
CA ALA A 186 -2.52 -21.72 -11.06
C ALA A 186 -3.82 -21.70 -11.89
N LYS A 187 -4.89 -21.13 -11.32
CA LYS A 187 -6.16 -21.00 -12.07
C LYS A 187 -6.01 -20.04 -13.25
N ARG A 188 -5.31 -18.93 -13.02
CA ARG A 188 -5.13 -17.86 -14.00
C ARG A 188 -3.92 -17.00 -13.63
N ALA A 189 -3.20 -16.53 -14.63
CA ALA A 189 -2.22 -15.45 -14.51
C ALA A 189 -2.69 -14.23 -15.29
N VAL A 190 -2.60 -13.05 -14.70
CA VAL A 190 -3.07 -11.79 -15.30
C VAL A 190 -1.98 -10.74 -15.20
N LEU A 191 -1.52 -10.23 -16.35
CA LEU A 191 -0.63 -9.08 -16.37
C LEU A 191 -1.31 -7.88 -15.72
N LEU A 192 -0.59 -7.19 -14.84
CA LEU A 192 -1.09 -5.99 -14.19
C LEU A 192 -0.81 -4.75 -15.05
N PRO A 193 -1.73 -3.79 -15.13
CA PRO A 193 -1.55 -2.55 -15.87
C PRO A 193 -0.67 -1.55 -15.06
N VAL A 194 0.58 -1.93 -14.83
CA VAL A 194 1.57 -1.13 -14.11
C VAL A 194 2.73 -0.79 -15.02
N SER A 195 3.38 0.35 -14.77
CA SER A 195 4.45 0.87 -15.61
C SER A 195 5.87 0.46 -15.15
N ALA A 196 5.98 -0.22 -14.00
CA ALA A 196 7.26 -0.64 -13.45
C ALA A 196 7.10 -1.95 -12.64
N PRO A 197 8.18 -2.76 -12.53
CA PRO A 197 8.18 -4.02 -11.80
C PRO A 197 8.45 -3.77 -10.31
N PHE A 198 7.41 -3.35 -9.55
CA PHE A 198 7.54 -3.03 -8.13
C PHE A 198 7.93 -4.25 -7.29
N HIS A 199 8.54 -4.00 -6.13
CA HIS A 199 8.86 -5.02 -5.12
C HIS A 199 9.71 -6.18 -5.63
N CYS A 200 10.73 -5.88 -6.43
CA CYS A 200 11.73 -6.85 -6.91
C CYS A 200 13.12 -6.20 -6.97
N PRO A 201 14.20 -6.98 -7.15
CA PRO A 201 15.57 -6.45 -7.21
C PRO A 201 15.82 -5.37 -8.26
N LEU A 202 15.01 -5.29 -9.34
CA LEU A 202 15.11 -4.22 -10.33
C LEU A 202 14.77 -2.82 -9.78
N MET A 203 14.13 -2.75 -8.61
CA MET A 203 13.83 -1.49 -7.92
C MET A 203 15.00 -0.99 -7.05
N GLN A 204 16.18 -1.60 -7.09
CA GLN A 204 17.33 -1.19 -6.29
C GLN A 204 17.66 0.32 -6.41
N PRO A 205 17.65 0.95 -7.61
CA PRO A 205 17.88 2.39 -7.71
C PRO A 205 16.85 3.24 -6.94
N ALA A 206 15.60 2.78 -6.90
CA ALA A 206 14.55 3.44 -6.12
C ALA A 206 14.74 3.24 -4.61
N ALA A 207 15.23 2.08 -4.17
CA ALA A 207 15.57 1.84 -2.77
C ALA A 207 16.70 2.76 -2.29
N GLU A 208 17.72 2.98 -3.12
CA GLU A 208 18.82 3.91 -2.84
C GLU A 208 18.34 5.36 -2.74
N ALA A 209 17.47 5.80 -3.65
CA ALA A 209 16.85 7.12 -3.58
C ALA A 209 16.00 7.30 -2.32
N MET A 210 15.27 6.26 -1.90
CA MET A 210 14.48 6.30 -0.65
C MET A 210 15.36 6.26 0.59
N ALA A 211 16.48 5.52 0.57
CA ALA A 211 17.45 5.52 1.67
C ALA A 211 18.04 6.92 1.89
N ASP A 212 18.43 7.58 0.80
CA ASP A 212 18.91 8.96 0.85
C ASP A 212 17.84 9.90 1.43
N ALA A 213 16.64 9.91 0.86
CA ALA A 213 15.55 10.78 1.31
C ALA A 213 15.17 10.56 2.78
N LEU A 214 15.05 9.31 3.22
CA LEU A 214 14.72 8.96 4.60
C LEU A 214 15.83 9.32 5.60
N SER A 215 17.07 9.49 5.14
CA SER A 215 18.19 9.93 6.00
C SER A 215 18.04 11.38 6.47
N TYR A 216 17.33 12.22 5.73
CA TYR A 216 17.06 13.62 6.06
C TYR A 216 15.74 13.85 6.79
N VAL A 217 14.95 12.79 7.01
CA VAL A 217 13.64 12.88 7.65
C VAL A 217 13.71 12.31 9.07
N ILE A 218 13.10 13.03 10.01
CA ILE A 218 12.93 12.52 11.37
C ILE A 218 11.76 11.55 11.38
N VAL A 219 12.04 10.28 11.67
CA VAL A 219 11.01 9.27 11.92
C VAL A 219 10.71 9.28 13.41
N GLN A 220 9.46 9.57 13.79
CA GLN A 220 9.00 9.45 15.17
C GLN A 220 8.56 8.01 15.46
N ALA A 221 8.66 7.59 16.74
CA ALA A 221 8.06 6.33 17.14
C ALA A 221 6.53 6.38 16.91
N PRO A 222 5.94 5.37 16.27
CA PRO A 222 4.50 5.34 16.04
C PRO A 222 3.74 5.20 17.37
N THR A 223 2.58 5.86 17.47
CA THR A 223 1.71 5.82 18.67
C THR A 223 1.11 4.44 18.92
N VAL A 224 1.03 3.60 17.89
CA VAL A 224 0.70 2.17 17.96
C VAL A 224 1.65 1.40 17.03
N PRO A 225 1.99 0.12 17.33
CA PRO A 225 2.95 -0.64 16.52
C PRO A 225 2.49 -0.77 15.06
N LEU A 226 3.45 -0.58 14.13
CA LEU A 226 3.27 -0.85 12.71
C LEU A 226 3.57 -2.33 12.43
N PHE A 227 2.69 -3.04 11.72
CA PHE A 227 3.04 -4.31 11.08
C PHE A 227 3.73 -4.03 9.75
N ALA A 228 5.06 -4.23 9.71
CA ALA A 228 5.89 -3.91 8.57
C ALA A 228 5.75 -4.95 7.44
N ASN A 229 5.69 -4.48 6.18
CA ASN A 229 5.46 -5.34 5.02
C ASN A 229 6.53 -6.41 4.82
N VAL A 230 7.80 -6.08 5.06
CA VAL A 230 8.94 -6.98 4.78
C VAL A 230 9.14 -8.04 5.86
N THR A 231 8.74 -7.78 7.10
CA THR A 231 8.90 -8.71 8.22
C THR A 231 7.62 -9.39 8.63
N ALA A 232 6.45 -8.81 8.32
CA ALA A 232 5.14 -9.20 8.83
C ALA A 232 5.10 -9.24 10.38
N GLN A 233 5.90 -8.38 11.03
CA GLN A 233 6.01 -8.29 12.50
C GLN A 233 5.76 -6.85 12.96
N PRO A 234 5.32 -6.65 14.21
CA PRO A 234 5.14 -5.32 14.77
C PRO A 234 6.49 -4.62 14.96
N SER A 235 6.54 -3.34 14.62
CA SER A 235 7.72 -2.48 14.74
C SER A 235 7.33 -1.14 15.37
N THR A 236 8.15 -0.64 16.31
CA THR A 236 7.97 0.64 17.00
C THR A 236 9.23 1.50 17.00
N ASP A 237 10.38 0.88 16.71
CA ASP A 237 11.66 1.58 16.70
C ASP A 237 11.85 2.39 15.40
N PRO A 238 12.09 3.71 15.48
CA PRO A 238 12.21 4.58 14.31
C PRO A 238 13.30 4.19 13.31
N ASP A 239 14.46 3.74 13.79
CA ASP A 239 15.57 3.37 12.90
C ASP A 239 15.30 2.03 12.22
N THR A 240 14.67 1.08 12.91
CA THR A 240 14.18 -0.17 12.33
C THR A 240 13.13 0.11 11.26
N ILE A 241 12.16 0.98 11.54
CA ILE A 241 11.11 1.37 10.59
C ILE A 241 11.73 2.02 9.33
N ARG A 242 12.69 2.94 9.51
CA ARG A 242 13.41 3.55 8.39
C ARG A 242 14.04 2.51 7.47
N ASN A 243 14.76 1.54 8.05
CA ASN A 243 15.41 0.47 7.29
C ASN A 243 14.38 -0.44 6.58
N GLN A 244 13.28 -0.77 7.26
CA GLN A 244 12.18 -1.57 6.69
C GLN A 244 11.50 -0.86 5.51
N LEU A 245 11.33 0.45 5.54
CA LEU A 245 10.79 1.24 4.42
C LEU A 245 11.71 1.22 3.20
N VAL A 246 13.03 1.21 3.39
CA VAL A 246 14.00 1.08 2.29
C VAL A 246 13.95 -0.34 1.73
N GLU A 247 14.00 -1.36 2.58
CA GLU A 247 13.92 -2.77 2.19
C GLU A 247 12.60 -3.08 1.44
N GLN A 248 11.51 -2.45 1.84
CA GLN A 248 10.18 -2.64 1.22
C GLN A 248 10.18 -2.32 -0.28
N VAL A 249 11.04 -1.42 -0.76
CA VAL A 249 11.06 -1.01 -2.19
C VAL A 249 11.40 -2.19 -3.10
N THR A 250 12.31 -3.06 -2.66
CA THR A 250 12.75 -4.25 -3.39
C THR A 250 12.19 -5.55 -2.84
N GLY A 251 11.65 -5.52 -1.62
CA GLY A 251 11.19 -6.68 -0.86
C GLY A 251 9.73 -7.03 -1.08
N THR A 252 9.38 -8.25 -0.77
CA THR A 252 8.01 -8.77 -0.84
C THR A 252 7.10 -8.10 0.18
N VAL A 253 5.94 -7.64 -0.25
CA VAL A 253 4.83 -7.24 0.63
C VAL A 253 4.17 -8.51 1.19
N ARG A 254 4.49 -8.87 2.44
CA ARG A 254 4.00 -10.07 3.14
C ARG A 254 2.64 -9.79 3.79
N TRP A 255 1.67 -9.36 2.95
CA TRP A 255 0.37 -8.90 3.45
C TRP A 255 -0.45 -10.00 4.12
N ARG A 256 -0.53 -11.18 3.48
CA ARG A 256 -1.23 -12.34 4.04
C ARG A 256 -0.70 -12.71 5.43
N GLU A 257 0.62 -12.74 5.56
CA GLU A 257 1.26 -13.08 6.82
C GLU A 257 1.07 -11.99 7.88
N SER A 258 1.13 -10.70 7.49
CA SER A 258 0.86 -9.57 8.39
C SER A 258 -0.56 -9.64 8.96
N VAL A 259 -1.56 -9.92 8.13
CA VAL A 259 -2.96 -10.09 8.60
C VAL A 259 -3.10 -11.31 9.48
N SER A 260 -2.50 -12.46 9.12
CA SER A 260 -2.51 -13.66 9.96
C SER A 260 -1.90 -13.41 11.33
N ASN A 261 -0.73 -12.79 11.38
CA ASN A 261 -0.03 -12.51 12.63
C ASN A 261 -0.78 -11.49 13.50
N MET A 262 -1.44 -10.48 12.91
CA MET A 262 -2.34 -9.60 13.66
C MET A 262 -3.53 -10.35 14.23
N PHE A 263 -4.16 -11.23 13.45
CA PHE A 263 -5.28 -12.06 13.90
C PHE A 263 -4.86 -13.00 15.03
N ASP A 264 -3.72 -13.68 14.90
CA ASP A 264 -3.15 -14.56 15.93
C ASP A 264 -2.77 -13.77 17.20
N ALA A 265 -2.41 -12.49 17.08
CA ALA A 265 -2.18 -11.57 18.20
C ALA A 265 -3.49 -11.09 18.87
N GLY A 266 -4.67 -11.52 18.38
CA GLY A 266 -5.98 -11.22 18.94
C GLY A 266 -6.72 -10.05 18.27
N VAL A 267 -6.29 -9.60 17.10
CA VAL A 267 -7.03 -8.61 16.29
C VAL A 267 -8.22 -9.31 15.64
N ASP A 268 -9.41 -8.97 16.07
CA ASP A 268 -10.69 -9.47 15.58
C ASP A 268 -11.49 -8.47 14.74
N GLU A 269 -10.98 -7.22 14.63
CA GLU A 269 -11.56 -6.16 13.84
C GLU A 269 -10.49 -5.42 13.02
N PHE A 270 -10.71 -5.33 11.71
CA PHE A 270 -9.88 -4.57 10.77
C PHE A 270 -10.68 -3.41 10.17
N VAL A 271 -10.15 -2.20 10.29
CA VAL A 271 -10.75 -0.98 9.73
C VAL A 271 -9.89 -0.51 8.56
N GLU A 272 -10.41 -0.64 7.34
CA GLU A 272 -9.75 -0.14 6.14
C GLU A 272 -10.09 1.33 5.91
N VAL A 273 -9.07 2.20 5.94
CA VAL A 273 -9.23 3.65 5.88
C VAL A 273 -8.89 4.18 4.49
N GLY A 274 -9.86 4.79 3.83
CA GLY A 274 -9.68 5.43 2.52
C GLY A 274 -9.73 4.46 1.32
N GLY A 275 -10.11 3.19 1.51
CA GLY A 275 -10.23 2.20 0.44
C GLY A 275 -11.26 1.12 0.71
N LYS A 276 -11.48 0.26 -0.31
CA LYS A 276 -12.33 -0.95 -0.24
C LYS A 276 -11.67 -2.12 -0.97
N VAL A 277 -10.34 -2.28 -0.80
CA VAL A 277 -9.53 -3.28 -1.51
C VAL A 277 -9.03 -4.35 -0.54
N LEU A 278 -8.50 -3.93 0.61
CA LEU A 278 -7.86 -4.83 1.57
C LEU A 278 -8.87 -5.70 2.32
N GLY A 279 -10.07 -5.18 2.55
CA GLY A 279 -11.10 -5.91 3.29
C GLY A 279 -11.43 -7.27 2.71
N ALA A 280 -11.46 -7.40 1.39
CA ALA A 280 -11.67 -8.68 0.71
C ALA A 280 -10.50 -9.66 0.92
N MET A 281 -9.27 -9.16 0.99
CA MET A 281 -8.08 -9.98 1.30
C MET A 281 -8.12 -10.44 2.76
N VAL A 282 -8.42 -9.53 3.70
CA VAL A 282 -8.57 -9.86 5.13
C VAL A 282 -9.60 -10.97 5.32
N LYS A 283 -10.77 -10.88 4.67
CA LYS A 283 -11.81 -11.92 4.75
C LYS A 283 -11.39 -13.28 4.22
N ARG A 284 -10.46 -13.35 3.26
CA ARG A 284 -9.89 -14.62 2.78
C ARG A 284 -8.82 -15.18 3.71
N ILE A 285 -8.13 -14.31 4.46
CA ILE A 285 -7.07 -14.69 5.40
C ILE A 285 -7.63 -15.05 6.77
N ALA A 286 -8.49 -14.18 7.31
CA ALA A 286 -9.14 -14.29 8.62
C ALA A 286 -10.66 -14.14 8.45
N PRO A 287 -11.38 -15.23 8.07
CA PRO A 287 -12.81 -15.17 7.74
C PRO A 287 -13.70 -14.69 8.88
N ASP A 288 -13.29 -14.99 10.11
CA ASP A 288 -14.03 -14.67 11.34
C ASP A 288 -13.83 -13.21 11.80
N ALA A 289 -12.79 -12.53 11.30
CA ALA A 289 -12.54 -11.13 11.66
C ALA A 289 -13.64 -10.20 11.10
N LYS A 290 -14.05 -9.21 11.90
CA LYS A 290 -14.88 -8.11 11.42
C LYS A 290 -14.04 -7.21 10.52
N VAL A 291 -14.61 -6.78 9.39
CA VAL A 291 -13.97 -5.83 8.47
C VAL A 291 -14.92 -4.68 8.18
N THR A 292 -14.42 -3.46 8.40
CA THR A 292 -15.13 -2.21 8.12
C THR A 292 -14.30 -1.37 7.16
N SER A 293 -14.84 -0.97 6.02
CA SER A 293 -14.17 -0.04 5.09
C SER A 293 -14.78 1.35 5.23
N VAL A 294 -13.94 2.36 5.48
CA VAL A 294 -14.34 3.75 5.75
C VAL A 294 -13.82 4.64 4.63
N VAL A 295 -14.75 5.21 3.84
CA VAL A 295 -14.42 5.95 2.62
C VAL A 295 -15.23 7.23 2.48
N THR A 296 -16.51 7.20 2.87
CA THR A 296 -17.47 8.31 2.76
C THR A 296 -17.69 8.98 4.10
N ILE A 297 -18.37 10.11 4.10
CA ILE A 297 -18.74 10.79 5.34
C ILE A 297 -19.69 9.93 6.20
N GLU A 298 -20.59 9.19 5.57
CA GLU A 298 -21.51 8.29 6.25
C GLU A 298 -20.77 7.12 6.90
N ASP A 299 -19.74 6.56 6.21
CA ASP A 299 -18.88 5.53 6.78
C ASP A 299 -18.12 6.06 8.01
N VAL A 300 -17.62 7.31 7.96
CA VAL A 300 -16.94 7.98 9.09
C VAL A 300 -17.89 8.17 10.27
N GLU A 301 -19.09 8.68 10.02
CA GLU A 301 -20.10 8.88 11.08
C GLU A 301 -20.55 7.55 11.71
N ALA A 302 -20.66 6.49 10.91
CA ALA A 302 -21.01 5.16 11.41
C ALA A 302 -19.91 4.61 12.33
N LEU A 303 -18.63 4.70 11.88
CA LEU A 303 -17.51 4.27 12.69
C LEU A 303 -17.35 5.12 13.96
N ALA A 304 -17.53 6.45 13.87
CA ALA A 304 -17.44 7.34 15.03
C ALA A 304 -18.45 6.96 16.13
N LYS A 305 -19.69 6.59 15.76
CA LYS A 305 -20.71 6.11 16.70
C LYS A 305 -20.36 4.75 17.33
N GLU A 306 -19.62 3.91 16.62
CA GLU A 306 -19.22 2.59 17.12
C GLU A 306 -18.07 2.67 18.12
N ILE A 307 -17.16 3.64 17.95
CA ILE A 307 -15.95 3.78 18.77
C ILE A 307 -16.11 4.80 19.92
N ALA A 308 -17.22 5.56 19.96
CA ALA A 308 -17.58 6.46 21.05
C ALA A 308 -18.08 5.68 22.27
#